data_d6943baa4eeac30e237d3c3aadcb567d
#
_entry.id   d6943baa4eeac30e237d3c3aadcb567d
#
_cell.length_a   1.000
_cell.length_b   1.000
_cell.length_c   1.000
_cell.angle_alpha   90.00
_cell.angle_beta   90.00
_cell.angle_gamma   90.00
#
_symmetry.space_group_name_H-M   'P 1'
#
loop_
_entity.id
_entity.type
_entity.pdbx_description
1 polymer ?
#
loop_
_entity_poly.entity_id
_entity_poly.type
_entity_poly.pdbx_seq_one_letter_code
_entity_poly.pdbx_strand_id
1 'polypeptide(L)'
;FDYGRKGTSTTFILQKILTKMEESYNVFLTPTGFGSVFLSIFSVTRPGDEIIISDPLYNPTRNLSENYLKEFGIKTKFYNPHDLKSLEKSITSKTKLIYVECPGSNTFEFQDLKKVISIAKKNKIFTAIDNTWATPYFFKPIKLGFDMSIVSATKYYSGHSDVMGGSLAVNKKVYKHVKKADDVLGLRLGPDDAYLITRGLRTLDIRLDKHESNAKEVCKFLSKSKKVKLLYPYKKNSFNFRMWKKYYSGSSGLMGLIIKSKSRKSVMKFVNSLKLFGHGYS
;
A
#
# COMPACT_ATOMS: atom_id res chain seq x y z
N PHE A 1 -15.36 28.26 -5.13
CA PHE A 1 -14.34 27.38 -5.75
C PHE A 1 -13.93 28.01 -7.06
N ASP A 2 -12.76 28.62 -7.09
CA ASP A 2 -12.38 29.49 -8.21
C ASP A 2 -11.81 28.73 -9.41
N TYR A 3 -11.37 27.46 -9.23
CA TYR A 3 -10.75 26.70 -10.29
C TYR A 3 -10.73 25.19 -10.03
N GLY A 4 -11.29 24.39 -10.94
CA GLY A 4 -11.46 22.93 -10.80
C GLY A 4 -10.19 22.15 -10.54
N ARG A 5 -9.01 22.59 -11.02
CA ARG A 5 -7.73 21.98 -10.70
C ARG A 5 -7.40 21.99 -9.19
N LYS A 6 -7.98 22.91 -8.41
CA LYS A 6 -7.81 22.94 -6.95
C LYS A 6 -8.74 21.99 -6.22
N GLY A 7 -9.71 21.43 -6.90
CA GLY A 7 -10.71 20.50 -6.38
C GLY A 7 -12.14 20.98 -6.59
N THR A 8 -13.07 20.14 -6.22
CA THR A 8 -14.52 20.37 -6.27
C THR A 8 -15.13 20.08 -4.90
N SER A 9 -16.39 20.44 -4.68
CA SER A 9 -17.11 20.09 -3.44
C SER A 9 -17.06 18.59 -3.16
N THR A 10 -17.23 17.74 -4.19
CA THR A 10 -17.23 16.28 -4.08
C THR A 10 -15.85 15.76 -3.64
N THR A 11 -14.78 16.26 -4.27
CA THR A 11 -13.41 15.84 -3.90
C THR A 11 -13.04 16.31 -2.49
N PHE A 12 -13.45 17.50 -2.07
CA PHE A 12 -13.22 17.98 -0.70
C PHE A 12 -13.97 17.18 0.37
N ILE A 13 -15.19 16.72 0.05
CA ILE A 13 -15.95 15.84 0.96
C ILE A 13 -15.20 14.51 1.13
N LEU A 14 -14.79 13.86 0.03
CA LEU A 14 -14.01 12.63 0.07
C LEU A 14 -12.70 12.82 0.85
N GLN A 15 -11.97 13.91 0.59
CA GLN A 15 -10.74 14.25 1.31
C GLN A 15 -10.96 14.34 2.82
N LYS A 16 -12.02 15.01 3.26
CA LYS A 16 -12.37 15.13 4.69
C LYS A 16 -12.72 13.79 5.31
N ILE A 17 -13.47 12.93 4.60
CA ILE A 17 -13.80 11.58 5.06
C ILE A 17 -12.54 10.78 5.29
N LEU A 18 -11.66 10.70 4.26
CA LEU A 18 -10.42 9.93 4.33
C LEU A 18 -9.44 10.49 5.36
N THR A 19 -9.37 11.82 5.54
CA THR A 19 -8.55 12.45 6.59
C THR A 19 -8.95 11.96 7.98
N LYS A 20 -10.27 11.85 8.24
CA LYS A 20 -10.77 11.32 9.51
C LYS A 20 -10.52 9.82 9.64
N MET A 21 -10.73 9.04 8.59
CA MET A 21 -10.51 7.59 8.61
C MET A 21 -9.04 7.23 8.87
N GLU A 22 -8.11 7.95 8.24
CA GLU A 22 -6.66 7.77 8.38
C GLU A 22 -6.11 8.35 9.71
N GLU A 23 -6.90 9.11 10.45
CA GLU A 23 -6.45 9.93 11.60
C GLU A 23 -5.21 10.77 11.22
N SER A 24 -5.23 11.35 10.02
CA SER A 24 -4.12 12.08 9.41
C SER A 24 -4.30 13.60 9.53
N TYR A 25 -3.25 14.35 9.22
CA TYR A 25 -3.34 15.82 9.13
C TYR A 25 -4.09 16.25 7.87
N ASN A 26 -3.85 15.58 6.74
CA ASN A 26 -4.53 15.82 5.47
C ASN A 26 -4.44 14.58 4.57
N VAL A 27 -5.30 14.51 3.56
CA VAL A 27 -5.24 13.53 2.47
C VAL A 27 -5.18 14.27 1.13
N PHE A 28 -4.31 13.82 0.23
CA PHE A 28 -4.26 14.23 -1.17
C PHE A 28 -4.90 13.14 -2.03
N LEU A 29 -5.76 13.54 -2.96
CA LEU A 29 -6.45 12.62 -3.87
C LEU A 29 -5.76 12.66 -5.23
N THR A 30 -5.50 11.50 -5.80
CA THR A 30 -4.83 11.35 -7.10
C THR A 30 -5.69 10.51 -8.05
N PRO A 31 -5.51 10.64 -9.39
CA PRO A 31 -6.30 9.89 -10.37
C PRO A 31 -6.12 8.37 -10.29
N THR A 32 -5.01 7.90 -9.71
CA THR A 32 -4.69 6.48 -9.56
C THR A 32 -3.95 6.22 -8.26
N GLY A 33 -4.02 5.00 -7.74
CA GLY A 33 -3.16 4.60 -6.60
C GLY A 33 -1.68 4.80 -6.89
N PHE A 34 -1.26 4.50 -8.13
CA PHE A 34 0.12 4.73 -8.58
C PHE A 34 0.52 6.21 -8.57
N GLY A 35 -0.41 7.13 -8.90
CA GLY A 35 -0.22 8.57 -8.74
C GLY A 35 0.09 8.97 -7.30
N SER A 36 -0.56 8.31 -6.31
CA SER A 36 -0.23 8.52 -4.89
C SER A 36 1.16 8.00 -4.51
N VAL A 37 1.57 6.85 -5.06
CA VAL A 37 2.94 6.33 -4.91
C VAL A 37 3.95 7.35 -5.46
N PHE A 38 3.77 7.79 -6.70
CA PHE A 38 4.65 8.78 -7.34
C PHE A 38 4.72 10.08 -6.53
N LEU A 39 3.57 10.62 -6.12
CA LEU A 39 3.50 11.85 -5.32
C LEU A 39 4.24 11.69 -3.98
N SER A 40 4.12 10.54 -3.30
CA SER A 40 4.80 10.28 -2.04
C SER A 40 6.33 10.33 -2.16
N ILE A 41 6.87 9.75 -3.23
CA ILE A 41 8.32 9.71 -3.49
C ILE A 41 8.81 11.08 -3.96
N PHE A 42 8.17 11.63 -4.99
CA PHE A 42 8.64 12.84 -5.66
C PHE A 42 8.56 14.10 -4.78
N SER A 43 7.63 14.11 -3.81
CA SER A 43 7.47 15.23 -2.88
C SER A 43 8.69 15.45 -1.97
N VAL A 44 9.42 14.39 -1.62
CA VAL A 44 10.49 14.41 -0.61
C VAL A 44 11.88 14.11 -1.17
N THR A 45 12.00 13.82 -2.48
CA THR A 45 13.27 13.51 -3.14
C THR A 45 13.66 14.56 -4.16
N ARG A 46 14.95 14.65 -4.46
CA ARG A 46 15.57 15.52 -5.48
C ARG A 46 16.68 14.73 -6.18
N PRO A 47 17.16 15.18 -7.36
CA PRO A 47 18.32 14.59 -8.01
C PRO A 47 19.51 14.47 -7.05
N GLY A 48 20.14 13.29 -7.00
CA GLY A 48 21.22 12.95 -6.08
C GLY A 48 20.78 12.28 -4.77
N ASP A 49 19.48 12.29 -4.45
CA ASP A 49 18.94 11.62 -3.26
C ASP A 49 18.81 10.09 -3.44
N GLU A 50 18.64 9.40 -2.32
CA GLU A 50 18.42 7.96 -2.27
C GLU A 50 17.10 7.64 -1.56
N ILE A 51 16.44 6.56 -2.02
CA ILE A 51 15.29 5.95 -1.34
C ILE A 51 15.60 4.48 -1.02
N ILE A 52 15.04 3.99 0.07
CA ILE A 52 15.15 2.58 0.45
C ILE A 52 13.75 1.98 0.49
N ILE A 53 13.54 0.85 -0.18
CA ILE A 53 12.23 0.23 -0.36
C ILE A 53 12.25 -1.21 0.14
N SER A 54 11.18 -1.67 0.76
CA SER A 54 11.01 -3.09 1.09
C SER A 54 10.93 -3.94 -0.19
N ASP A 55 11.68 -5.05 -0.26
CA ASP A 55 11.83 -5.83 -1.50
C ASP A 55 10.52 -6.43 -2.05
N PRO A 56 9.63 -7.03 -1.26
CA PRO A 56 8.30 -7.43 -1.73
C PRO A 56 7.44 -6.21 -2.03
N LEU A 57 7.30 -5.88 -3.29
CA LEU A 57 6.76 -4.62 -3.76
C LEU A 57 5.82 -4.81 -4.95
N TYR A 58 4.79 -3.99 -5.05
CA TYR A 58 3.94 -3.87 -6.22
C TYR A 58 4.79 -3.61 -7.48
N ASN A 59 4.60 -4.44 -8.51
CA ASN A 59 5.50 -4.45 -9.67
C ASN A 59 5.65 -3.09 -10.38
N PRO A 60 4.58 -2.30 -10.61
CA PRO A 60 4.74 -0.95 -11.16
C PRO A 60 5.58 -0.01 -10.30
N THR A 61 5.49 -0.11 -8.95
CA THR A 61 6.35 0.67 -8.04
C THR A 61 7.81 0.24 -8.14
N ARG A 62 8.07 -1.07 -8.33
CA ARG A 62 9.41 -1.58 -8.60
C ARG A 62 9.96 -1.02 -9.91
N ASN A 63 9.17 -1.09 -10.98
CA ASN A 63 9.58 -0.56 -12.28
C ASN A 63 9.85 0.95 -12.25
N LEU A 64 9.00 1.73 -11.57
CA LEU A 64 9.25 3.15 -11.29
C LEU A 64 10.61 3.33 -10.62
N SER A 65 10.89 2.54 -9.59
CA SER A 65 12.05 2.71 -8.72
C SER A 65 13.37 2.29 -9.39
N GLU A 66 13.36 1.22 -10.17
CA GLU A 66 14.55 0.67 -10.82
C GLU A 66 14.92 1.40 -12.11
N ASN A 67 13.92 1.89 -12.84
CA ASN A 67 14.11 2.49 -14.15
C ASN A 67 13.89 4.00 -14.14
N TYR A 68 12.67 4.46 -13.89
CA TYR A 68 12.28 5.84 -14.10
C TYR A 68 12.93 6.82 -13.11
N LEU A 69 12.97 6.50 -11.82
CA LEU A 69 13.60 7.38 -10.82
C LEU A 69 15.11 7.54 -11.05
N LYS A 70 15.76 6.54 -11.64
CA LYS A 70 17.17 6.61 -12.01
C LYS A 70 17.44 7.71 -13.05
N GLU A 71 16.53 7.90 -14.01
CA GLU A 71 16.63 8.97 -15.01
C GLU A 71 16.55 10.36 -14.38
N PHE A 72 15.85 10.49 -13.25
CA PHE A 72 15.82 11.72 -12.44
C PHE A 72 16.95 11.82 -11.40
N GLY A 73 17.95 10.96 -11.50
CA GLY A 73 19.10 10.96 -10.60
C GLY A 73 18.78 10.51 -9.17
N ILE A 74 17.65 9.82 -8.94
CA ILE A 74 17.26 9.29 -7.64
C ILE A 74 17.67 7.81 -7.58
N LYS A 75 18.49 7.44 -6.59
CA LYS A 75 18.95 6.06 -6.43
C LYS A 75 18.01 5.27 -5.54
N THR A 76 17.66 4.06 -5.97
CA THR A 76 16.87 3.11 -5.18
C THR A 76 17.72 1.99 -4.62
N LYS A 77 17.48 1.63 -3.36
CA LYS A 77 18.01 0.44 -2.70
C LYS A 77 16.84 -0.39 -2.16
N PHE A 78 17.00 -1.71 -2.18
CA PHE A 78 16.00 -2.63 -1.62
C PHE A 78 16.53 -3.30 -0.36
N TYR A 79 15.62 -3.60 0.59
CA TYR A 79 15.95 -4.36 1.79
C TYR A 79 14.96 -5.50 2.03
N ASN A 80 15.43 -6.56 2.66
CA ASN A 80 14.58 -7.66 3.09
C ASN A 80 13.75 -7.24 4.32
N PRO A 81 12.40 -7.30 4.30
CA PRO A 81 11.55 -6.90 5.41
C PRO A 81 11.78 -7.73 6.70
N HIS A 82 12.36 -8.91 6.60
CA HIS A 82 12.73 -9.74 7.76
C HIS A 82 14.15 -9.43 8.28
N ASP A 83 14.96 -8.63 7.57
CA ASP A 83 16.30 -8.21 7.99
C ASP A 83 16.41 -6.68 8.08
N LEU A 84 15.94 -6.13 9.19
CA LEU A 84 16.02 -4.68 9.44
C LEU A 84 17.46 -4.20 9.75
N LYS A 85 18.43 -5.11 9.95
CA LYS A 85 19.84 -4.73 10.03
C LYS A 85 20.37 -4.34 8.65
N SER A 86 19.90 -5.02 7.58
CA SER A 86 20.24 -4.64 6.21
C SER A 86 19.66 -3.26 5.84
N LEU A 87 18.45 -2.93 6.32
CA LEU A 87 17.88 -1.59 6.19
C LEU A 87 18.79 -0.52 6.84
N GLU A 88 19.21 -0.72 8.11
CA GLU A 88 20.10 0.22 8.81
C GLU A 88 21.42 0.42 8.07
N LYS A 89 22.05 -0.66 7.60
CA LYS A 89 23.32 -0.61 6.85
C LYS A 89 23.21 0.09 5.49
N SER A 90 22.01 0.11 4.89
CA SER A 90 21.76 0.73 3.59
C SER A 90 21.60 2.25 3.65
N ILE A 91 21.40 2.82 4.84
CA ILE A 91 21.20 4.25 5.04
C ILE A 91 22.49 5.03 4.81
N THR A 92 22.37 6.14 4.08
CA THR A 92 23.42 7.12 3.88
C THR A 92 22.90 8.53 4.17
N SER A 93 23.77 9.55 4.13
CA SER A 93 23.37 10.97 4.25
C SER A 93 22.41 11.43 3.14
N LYS A 94 22.39 10.71 2.00
CA LYS A 94 21.52 10.99 0.85
C LYS A 94 20.14 10.32 0.97
N THR A 95 19.93 9.40 1.91
CA THR A 95 18.65 8.71 2.08
C THR A 95 17.59 9.67 2.59
N LYS A 96 16.49 9.85 1.84
CA LYS A 96 15.38 10.76 2.16
C LYS A 96 14.07 10.04 2.49
N LEU A 97 13.88 8.83 1.98
CA LEU A 97 12.63 8.09 2.15
C LEU A 97 12.90 6.61 2.40
N ILE A 98 12.19 6.04 3.38
CA ILE A 98 11.98 4.60 3.50
C ILE A 98 10.55 4.31 3.08
N TYR A 99 10.39 3.56 1.99
CA TYR A 99 9.10 3.15 1.45
C TYR A 99 8.83 1.69 1.80
N VAL A 100 7.65 1.42 2.34
CA VAL A 100 7.24 0.11 2.84
C VAL A 100 5.98 -0.34 2.11
N GLU A 101 5.91 -1.60 1.75
CA GLU A 101 4.66 -2.30 1.48
C GLU A 101 4.50 -3.43 2.49
N CYS A 102 3.41 -3.42 3.27
CA CYS A 102 3.21 -4.40 4.34
C CYS A 102 1.71 -4.71 4.54
N PRO A 103 1.30 -5.98 4.27
CA PRO A 103 2.15 -7.07 3.78
C PRO A 103 2.69 -6.79 2.39
N GLY A 104 3.85 -7.38 2.06
CA GLY A 104 4.47 -7.23 0.75
C GLY A 104 3.67 -7.88 -0.37
N SER A 105 3.71 -7.30 -1.57
CA SER A 105 3.05 -7.84 -2.76
C SER A 105 3.48 -9.27 -3.06
N ASN A 106 2.52 -10.10 -3.46
CA ASN A 106 2.65 -11.50 -3.87
C ASN A 106 3.12 -12.47 -2.77
N THR A 107 4.05 -12.10 -1.94
CA THR A 107 4.71 -12.98 -0.95
C THR A 107 4.25 -12.75 0.47
N PHE A 108 3.53 -11.66 0.74
CA PHE A 108 2.81 -11.36 1.99
C PHE A 108 3.70 -11.38 3.25
N GLU A 109 4.93 -10.89 3.15
CA GLU A 109 5.78 -10.68 4.33
C GLU A 109 5.27 -9.51 5.17
N PHE A 110 5.21 -9.75 6.46
CA PHE A 110 5.01 -8.70 7.46
C PHE A 110 6.34 -8.33 8.10
N GLN A 111 6.47 -7.09 8.54
CA GLN A 111 7.69 -6.59 9.17
C GLN A 111 7.42 -5.82 10.47
N ASP A 112 8.46 -5.58 11.27
CA ASP A 112 8.32 -4.77 12.49
C ASP A 112 8.26 -3.28 12.14
N LEU A 113 7.05 -2.79 11.93
CA LEU A 113 6.79 -1.41 11.48
C LEU A 113 7.27 -0.36 12.48
N LYS A 114 7.13 -0.62 13.81
CA LYS A 114 7.67 0.31 14.83
C LYS A 114 9.18 0.41 14.75
N LYS A 115 9.86 -0.69 14.47
CA LYS A 115 11.32 -0.67 14.30
C LYS A 115 11.75 0.09 13.05
N VAL A 116 11.04 -0.08 11.92
CA VAL A 116 11.27 0.73 10.71
C VAL A 116 11.11 2.23 11.00
N ILE A 117 10.02 2.62 11.67
CA ILE A 117 9.76 4.01 12.06
C ILE A 117 10.88 4.54 12.98
N SER A 118 11.34 3.74 13.94
CA SER A 118 12.41 4.12 14.86
C SER A 118 13.73 4.37 14.11
N ILE A 119 14.10 3.48 13.19
CA ILE A 119 15.27 3.63 12.30
C ILE A 119 15.18 4.93 11.50
N ALA A 120 14.04 5.17 10.86
CA ALA A 120 13.81 6.38 10.06
C ALA A 120 13.90 7.66 10.90
N LYS A 121 13.27 7.68 12.07
CA LYS A 121 13.31 8.84 12.99
C LYS A 121 14.72 9.18 13.47
N LYS A 122 15.49 8.15 13.86
CA LYS A 122 16.90 8.31 14.28
C LYS A 122 17.75 8.98 13.20
N ASN A 123 17.46 8.69 11.94
CA ASN A 123 18.21 9.19 10.79
C ASN A 123 17.54 10.40 10.10
N LYS A 124 16.44 10.95 10.66
CA LYS A 124 15.67 12.08 10.10
C LYS A 124 15.15 11.82 8.68
N ILE A 125 14.83 10.57 8.35
CA ILE A 125 14.32 10.10 7.06
C ILE A 125 12.79 10.08 7.11
N PHE A 126 12.11 10.44 6.01
CA PHE A 126 10.67 10.29 5.86
C PHE A 126 10.28 8.83 5.66
N THR A 127 9.05 8.51 6.01
CA THR A 127 8.48 7.17 5.85
C THR A 127 7.19 7.20 5.04
N ALA A 128 7.03 6.28 4.10
CA ALA A 128 5.79 6.03 3.40
C ALA A 128 5.43 4.55 3.47
N ILE A 129 4.14 4.25 3.54
CA ILE A 129 3.65 2.88 3.49
C ILE A 129 2.48 2.75 2.52
N ASP A 130 2.50 1.74 1.67
CA ASP A 130 1.32 1.30 0.94
C ASP A 130 0.46 0.44 1.86
N ASN A 131 -0.72 0.96 2.20
CA ASN A 131 -1.71 0.37 3.08
C ASN A 131 -2.95 -0.15 2.33
N THR A 132 -2.84 -0.33 1.02
CA THR A 132 -3.96 -0.74 0.17
C THR A 132 -4.58 -2.05 0.62
N TRP A 133 -3.76 -3.02 1.09
CA TRP A 133 -4.24 -4.31 1.55
C TRP A 133 -5.14 -4.23 2.80
N ALA A 134 -4.77 -3.43 3.78
CA ALA A 134 -5.48 -3.34 5.05
C ALA A 134 -6.51 -2.21 5.10
N THR A 135 -6.28 -1.13 4.37
CA THR A 135 -6.96 0.15 4.51
C THR A 135 -6.88 0.72 5.94
N PRO A 136 -7.27 1.97 6.22
CA PRO A 136 -7.33 2.48 7.59
C PRO A 136 -8.40 1.79 8.46
N TYR A 137 -9.23 0.93 7.89
CA TYR A 137 -10.18 0.12 8.65
C TYR A 137 -9.45 -0.90 9.54
N PHE A 138 -8.47 -1.62 9.00
CA PHE A 138 -7.71 -2.61 9.77
C PHE A 138 -6.35 -2.10 10.28
N PHE A 139 -5.80 -1.02 9.69
CA PHE A 139 -4.51 -0.51 10.12
C PHE A 139 -4.38 1.00 9.82
N LYS A 140 -3.94 1.77 10.81
CA LYS A 140 -3.76 3.23 10.72
C LYS A 140 -2.28 3.63 10.80
N PRO A 141 -1.59 3.70 9.66
CA PRO A 141 -0.15 3.96 9.61
C PRO A 141 0.26 5.31 10.22
N ILE A 142 -0.50 6.37 9.96
CA ILE A 142 -0.19 7.72 10.47
C ILE A 142 -0.21 7.73 12.00
N LYS A 143 -1.22 7.10 12.61
CA LYS A 143 -1.30 6.94 14.07
C LYS A 143 -0.14 6.12 14.63
N LEU A 144 0.35 5.11 13.91
CA LEU A 144 1.52 4.34 14.29
C LEU A 144 2.80 5.17 14.25
N GLY A 145 2.88 6.19 13.40
CA GLY A 145 4.00 7.12 13.28
C GLY A 145 4.67 7.21 11.92
N PHE A 146 4.07 6.63 10.86
CA PHE A 146 4.47 6.91 9.48
C PHE A 146 4.18 8.36 9.10
N ASP A 147 4.99 8.91 8.19
CA ASP A 147 4.76 10.26 7.66
C ASP A 147 3.69 10.27 6.57
N MET A 148 3.60 9.19 5.77
CA MET A 148 2.71 9.03 4.62
C MET A 148 2.07 7.64 4.59
N SER A 149 0.77 7.57 4.27
CA SER A 149 0.00 6.34 4.04
C SER A 149 -0.68 6.43 2.68
N ILE A 150 -0.45 5.42 1.83
CA ILE A 150 -0.99 5.32 0.48
C ILE A 150 -2.08 4.27 0.47
N VAL A 151 -3.21 4.57 -0.18
CA VAL A 151 -4.25 3.59 -0.49
C VAL A 151 -4.69 3.76 -1.93
N SER A 152 -4.62 2.69 -2.71
CA SER A 152 -5.27 2.63 -4.01
C SER A 152 -6.78 2.56 -3.81
N ALA A 153 -7.46 3.70 -3.99
CA ALA A 153 -8.89 3.81 -3.83
C ALA A 153 -9.67 2.96 -4.85
N THR A 154 -9.03 2.60 -5.97
CA THR A 154 -9.48 1.64 -6.99
C THR A 154 -9.91 0.30 -6.40
N LYS A 155 -9.33 -0.09 -5.24
CA LYS A 155 -9.51 -1.41 -4.63
C LYS A 155 -10.66 -1.39 -3.61
N TYR A 156 -10.36 -1.50 -2.33
CA TYR A 156 -11.37 -1.65 -1.29
C TYR A 156 -12.22 -0.41 -1.03
N TYR A 157 -11.67 0.80 -1.23
CA TYR A 157 -12.46 2.01 -1.02
C TYR A 157 -13.65 2.09 -1.97
N SER A 158 -13.45 1.91 -3.27
CA SER A 158 -14.55 1.83 -4.24
C SER A 158 -15.29 0.49 -4.14
N GLY A 159 -14.55 -0.61 -4.16
CA GLY A 159 -15.05 -1.97 -3.95
C GLY A 159 -15.90 -2.57 -5.07
N HIS A 160 -16.04 -1.89 -6.22
CA HIS A 160 -16.97 -2.29 -7.29
C HIS A 160 -16.30 -2.44 -8.66
N SER A 161 -14.98 -2.26 -8.77
CA SER A 161 -14.20 -2.37 -10.03
C SER A 161 -14.67 -1.42 -11.14
N ASP A 162 -15.22 -0.27 -10.79
CA ASP A 162 -15.85 0.70 -11.68
C ASP A 162 -15.18 2.09 -11.65
N VAL A 163 -14.09 2.26 -10.89
CA VAL A 163 -13.40 3.54 -10.73
C VAL A 163 -11.92 3.34 -10.46
N MET A 164 -11.12 4.28 -10.89
CA MET A 164 -9.72 4.42 -10.49
C MET A 164 -9.53 5.63 -9.59
N GLY A 165 -8.63 5.49 -8.60
CA GLY A 165 -8.29 6.59 -7.72
C GLY A 165 -7.20 6.20 -6.73
N GLY A 166 -6.59 7.20 -6.13
CA GLY A 166 -5.61 7.04 -5.08
C GLY A 166 -5.77 8.07 -3.98
N SER A 167 -5.29 7.73 -2.80
CA SER A 167 -5.19 8.64 -1.68
C SER A 167 -3.81 8.57 -1.04
N LEU A 168 -3.29 9.73 -0.66
CA LEU A 168 -2.05 9.90 0.09
C LEU A 168 -2.36 10.65 1.37
N ALA A 169 -2.50 9.94 2.47
CA ALA A 169 -2.64 10.52 3.80
C ALA A 169 -1.27 10.93 4.34
N VAL A 170 -1.20 12.10 5.00
CA VAL A 170 0.04 12.69 5.47
C VAL A 170 -0.08 13.21 6.90
N ASN A 171 1.03 13.17 7.65
CA ASN A 171 1.14 13.87 8.92
C ASN A 171 1.53 15.36 8.71
N LYS A 172 1.50 16.15 9.78
CA LYS A 172 1.84 17.58 9.75
C LYS A 172 3.28 17.84 9.29
N LYS A 173 4.21 16.93 9.61
CA LYS A 173 5.66 17.09 9.32
C LYS A 173 5.92 17.11 7.81
N VAL A 174 5.30 16.21 7.05
CA VAL A 174 5.55 16.06 5.60
C VAL A 174 4.57 16.88 4.73
N TYR A 175 3.49 17.39 5.32
CA TYR A 175 2.40 18.07 4.61
C TYR A 175 2.88 19.14 3.62
N LYS A 176 3.76 20.06 4.04
CA LYS A 176 4.23 21.15 3.18
C LYS A 176 4.99 20.64 1.93
N HIS A 177 5.74 19.54 2.07
CA HIS A 177 6.45 18.92 0.94
C HIS A 177 5.46 18.34 -0.07
N VAL A 178 4.49 17.57 0.41
CA VAL A 178 3.48 16.95 -0.46
C VAL A 178 2.59 18.00 -1.09
N LYS A 179 2.12 19.01 -0.33
CA LYS A 179 1.31 20.10 -0.85
C LYS A 179 1.98 20.84 -2.00
N LYS A 180 3.27 21.16 -1.86
CA LYS A 180 4.05 21.83 -2.91
C LYS A 180 4.13 20.97 -4.19
N ALA A 181 4.40 19.68 -4.06
CA ALA A 181 4.47 18.77 -5.20
C ALA A 181 3.08 18.60 -5.87
N ASP A 182 2.04 18.41 -5.07
CA ASP A 182 0.67 18.27 -5.53
C ASP A 182 0.18 19.50 -6.34
N ASP A 183 0.49 20.69 -5.85
CA ASP A 183 0.13 21.94 -6.55
C ASP A 183 0.79 22.07 -7.94
N VAL A 184 2.04 21.61 -8.06
CA VAL A 184 2.83 21.68 -9.31
C VAL A 184 2.43 20.57 -10.27
N LEU A 185 2.30 19.34 -9.78
CA LEU A 185 2.00 18.17 -10.64
C LEU A 185 0.56 18.17 -11.14
N GLY A 186 -0.36 18.81 -10.43
CA GLY A 186 -1.77 18.89 -10.84
C GLY A 186 -2.48 17.54 -10.87
N LEU A 187 -2.02 16.56 -10.11
CA LEU A 187 -2.66 15.25 -9.98
C LEU A 187 -4.00 15.42 -9.26
N ARG A 188 -5.09 15.33 -9.99
CA ARG A 188 -6.44 15.54 -9.45
C ARG A 188 -7.35 14.37 -9.79
N LEU A 189 -8.05 13.89 -8.77
CA LEU A 189 -9.15 12.94 -8.93
C LEU A 189 -10.36 13.66 -9.52
N GLY A 190 -11.02 13.04 -10.48
CA GLY A 190 -12.28 13.54 -11.04
C GLY A 190 -13.41 13.57 -10.01
N PRO A 191 -14.39 14.50 -10.12
CA PRO A 191 -15.52 14.56 -9.19
C PRO A 191 -16.41 13.33 -9.24
N ASP A 192 -16.59 12.71 -10.40
CA ASP A 192 -17.40 11.50 -10.57
C ASP A 192 -16.71 10.31 -9.89
N ASP A 193 -15.39 10.16 -10.07
CA ASP A 193 -14.60 9.14 -9.37
C ASP A 193 -14.66 9.34 -7.85
N ALA A 194 -14.56 10.60 -7.39
CA ALA A 194 -14.65 10.92 -5.96
C ALA A 194 -16.03 10.57 -5.39
N TYR A 195 -17.10 10.75 -6.17
CA TYR A 195 -18.45 10.33 -5.79
C TYR A 195 -18.54 8.81 -5.66
N LEU A 196 -18.07 8.05 -6.67
CA LEU A 196 -18.10 6.59 -6.67
C LEU A 196 -17.27 6.00 -5.51
N ILE A 197 -16.11 6.55 -5.23
CA ILE A 197 -15.29 6.15 -4.08
C ILE A 197 -16.05 6.45 -2.76
N THR A 198 -16.66 7.64 -2.63
CA THR A 198 -17.44 8.00 -1.45
C THR A 198 -18.64 7.06 -1.24
N ARG A 199 -19.30 6.65 -2.33
CA ARG A 199 -20.37 5.64 -2.30
C ARG A 199 -19.83 4.29 -1.80
N GLY A 200 -18.68 3.86 -2.29
CA GLY A 200 -18.03 2.61 -1.88
C GLY A 200 -17.65 2.60 -0.39
N LEU A 201 -17.18 3.72 0.15
CA LEU A 201 -16.81 3.83 1.56
C LEU A 201 -17.96 3.55 2.53
N ARG A 202 -19.21 3.75 2.12
CA ARG A 202 -20.40 3.50 2.97
C ARG A 202 -20.59 2.03 3.35
N THR A 203 -19.98 1.13 2.61
CA THR A 203 -20.06 -0.34 2.83
C THR A 203 -18.68 -0.97 3.05
N LEU A 204 -17.65 -0.16 3.28
CA LEU A 204 -16.27 -0.63 3.38
C LEU A 204 -16.09 -1.65 4.51
N ASP A 205 -16.61 -1.36 5.68
CA ASP A 205 -16.56 -2.19 6.87
C ASP A 205 -17.22 -3.56 6.64
N ILE A 206 -18.46 -3.57 6.20
CA ILE A 206 -19.23 -4.80 5.92
C ILE A 206 -18.50 -5.65 4.86
N ARG A 207 -17.97 -5.02 3.81
CA ARG A 207 -17.24 -5.75 2.75
C ARG A 207 -15.91 -6.32 3.26
N LEU A 208 -15.15 -5.55 4.03
CA LEU A 208 -13.87 -6.02 4.57
C LEU A 208 -14.06 -7.14 5.59
N ASP A 209 -15.04 -7.04 6.47
CA ASP A 209 -15.37 -8.11 7.43
C ASP A 209 -15.79 -9.39 6.71
N LYS A 210 -16.58 -9.26 5.62
CA LYS A 210 -16.95 -10.41 4.79
C LYS A 210 -15.76 -10.99 4.03
N HIS A 211 -14.88 -10.15 3.50
CA HIS A 211 -13.63 -10.59 2.87
C HIS A 211 -12.74 -11.37 3.85
N GLU A 212 -12.57 -10.85 5.07
CA GLU A 212 -11.81 -11.55 6.10
C GLU A 212 -12.43 -12.90 6.44
N SER A 213 -13.74 -12.94 6.67
CA SER A 213 -14.47 -14.18 6.98
C SER A 213 -14.31 -15.22 5.87
N ASN A 214 -14.53 -14.83 4.62
CA ASN A 214 -14.37 -15.71 3.46
C ASN A 214 -12.92 -16.21 3.31
N ALA A 215 -11.93 -15.32 3.49
CA ALA A 215 -10.52 -15.70 3.43
C ALA A 215 -10.16 -16.73 4.50
N LYS A 216 -10.72 -16.63 5.71
CA LYS A 216 -10.56 -17.61 6.78
C LYS A 216 -11.07 -19.00 6.38
N GLU A 217 -12.25 -19.05 5.78
CA GLU A 217 -12.83 -20.32 5.29
C GLU A 217 -12.01 -20.94 4.16
N VAL A 218 -11.60 -20.13 3.17
CA VAL A 218 -10.74 -20.58 2.08
C VAL A 218 -9.40 -21.09 2.62
N CYS A 219 -8.77 -20.38 3.57
CA CYS A 219 -7.55 -20.83 4.22
C CYS A 219 -7.74 -22.17 4.95
N LYS A 220 -8.85 -22.35 5.68
CA LYS A 220 -9.18 -23.61 6.36
C LYS A 220 -9.35 -24.77 5.36
N PHE A 221 -9.98 -24.51 4.22
CA PHE A 221 -10.14 -25.50 3.15
C PHE A 221 -8.79 -25.88 2.54
N LEU A 222 -8.02 -24.88 2.08
CA LEU A 222 -6.76 -25.09 1.37
C LEU A 222 -5.65 -25.66 2.29
N SER A 223 -5.70 -25.39 3.58
CA SER A 223 -4.72 -25.93 4.55
C SER A 223 -4.73 -27.44 4.67
N LYS A 224 -5.83 -28.11 4.26
CA LYS A 224 -5.93 -29.55 4.18
C LYS A 224 -5.09 -30.17 3.06
N SER A 225 -4.67 -29.38 2.08
CA SER A 225 -3.88 -29.84 0.94
C SER A 225 -2.39 -29.71 1.20
N LYS A 226 -1.66 -30.82 1.11
CA LYS A 226 -0.17 -30.83 1.15
C LYS A 226 0.47 -30.18 -0.08
N LYS A 227 -0.30 -29.93 -1.16
CA LYS A 227 0.17 -29.34 -2.42
C LYS A 227 0.15 -27.82 -2.42
N VAL A 228 -0.43 -27.19 -1.40
CA VAL A 228 -0.57 -25.73 -1.31
C VAL A 228 0.11 -25.22 -0.05
N LYS A 229 0.90 -24.13 -0.18
CA LYS A 229 1.37 -23.34 0.95
C LYS A 229 0.69 -21.98 0.89
N LEU A 230 -0.04 -21.65 1.95
CA LEU A 230 -0.72 -20.36 2.09
C LEU A 230 0.26 -19.26 2.50
N LEU A 231 0.16 -18.12 1.84
CA LEU A 231 0.82 -16.87 2.19
C LEU A 231 -0.25 -15.89 2.69
N TYR A 232 -0.63 -16.07 3.94
CA TYR A 232 -1.65 -15.27 4.64
C TYR A 232 -1.30 -15.28 6.14
N PRO A 233 -1.58 -14.24 6.92
CA PRO A 233 -1.08 -14.13 8.31
C PRO A 233 -1.67 -15.15 9.31
N TYR A 234 -2.32 -16.18 8.84
CA TYR A 234 -3.10 -17.13 9.64
C TYR A 234 -2.27 -18.22 10.37
N LYS A 235 -1.01 -18.43 9.98
CA LYS A 235 -0.17 -19.45 10.60
C LYS A 235 0.28 -18.98 11.97
N LYS A 236 -0.41 -19.44 13.03
CA LYS A 236 -0.04 -19.18 14.43
C LYS A 236 1.45 -19.46 14.67
N ASN A 237 2.07 -18.66 15.52
CA ASN A 237 3.49 -18.76 15.90
C ASN A 237 4.51 -18.41 14.80
N SER A 238 4.08 -18.04 13.57
CA SER A 238 4.99 -17.48 12.57
C SER A 238 5.36 -16.02 12.88
N PHE A 239 6.50 -15.56 12.35
CA PHE A 239 6.88 -14.15 12.45
C PHE A 239 5.81 -13.25 11.85
N ASN A 240 5.31 -13.57 10.65
CA ASN A 240 4.26 -12.82 9.97
C ASN A 240 2.98 -12.71 10.81
N PHE A 241 2.54 -13.83 11.44
CA PHE A 241 1.38 -13.80 12.32
C PHE A 241 1.57 -12.88 13.53
N ARG A 242 2.76 -12.92 14.16
CA ARG A 242 3.05 -12.03 15.31
C ARG A 242 3.02 -10.56 14.92
N MET A 243 3.61 -10.21 13.75
CA MET A 243 3.62 -8.84 13.26
C MET A 243 2.24 -8.37 12.83
N TRP A 244 1.48 -9.20 12.13
CA TRP A 244 0.08 -8.93 11.81
C TRP A 244 -0.74 -8.66 13.08
N LYS A 245 -0.73 -9.58 14.05
CA LYS A 245 -1.49 -9.43 15.29
C LYS A 245 -1.07 -8.22 16.13
N LYS A 246 0.17 -7.78 16.00
CA LYS A 246 0.72 -6.60 16.71
C LYS A 246 0.20 -5.28 16.16
N TYR A 247 -0.03 -5.19 14.84
CA TYR A 247 -0.29 -3.92 14.17
C TYR A 247 -1.67 -3.81 13.54
N TYR A 248 -2.30 -4.93 13.19
CA TYR A 248 -3.55 -4.96 12.42
C TYR A 248 -4.69 -5.50 13.28
N SER A 249 -5.88 -4.90 13.14
CA SER A 249 -7.10 -5.36 13.80
C SER A 249 -7.81 -6.50 13.06
N GLY A 250 -7.51 -6.68 11.77
CA GLY A 250 -8.09 -7.70 10.89
C GLY A 250 -7.25 -7.93 9.64
N SER A 251 -7.82 -8.61 8.66
CA SER A 251 -7.16 -8.93 7.41
C SER A 251 -8.12 -8.85 6.23
N SER A 252 -7.61 -8.44 5.06
CA SER A 252 -8.41 -8.40 3.84
C SER A 252 -8.56 -9.78 3.21
N GLY A 253 -9.29 -9.85 2.09
CA GLY A 253 -9.53 -11.10 1.37
C GLY A 253 -8.38 -11.59 0.51
N LEU A 254 -7.39 -10.74 0.22
CA LEU A 254 -6.28 -11.05 -0.68
C LEU A 254 -5.22 -11.90 0.02
N MET A 255 -4.86 -13.03 -0.60
CA MET A 255 -3.85 -13.98 -0.12
C MET A 255 -3.00 -14.51 -1.26
N GLY A 256 -1.79 -14.95 -0.96
CA GLY A 256 -0.93 -15.66 -1.89
C GLY A 256 -0.97 -17.18 -1.70
N LEU A 257 -0.74 -17.90 -2.78
CA LEU A 257 -0.67 -19.35 -2.79
C LEU A 257 0.62 -19.81 -3.48
N ILE A 258 1.41 -20.63 -2.81
CA ILE A 258 2.48 -21.39 -3.48
C ILE A 258 1.97 -22.79 -3.77
N ILE A 259 1.83 -23.13 -5.05
CA ILE A 259 1.42 -24.43 -5.51
C ILE A 259 2.65 -25.29 -5.73
N LYS A 260 2.79 -26.37 -4.97
CA LYS A 260 3.85 -27.36 -5.16
C LYS A 260 3.57 -28.17 -6.42
N SER A 261 4.32 -27.94 -7.47
CA SER A 261 4.16 -28.60 -8.77
C SER A 261 5.52 -28.94 -9.38
N LYS A 262 5.55 -29.95 -10.24
CA LYS A 262 6.75 -30.37 -10.98
C LYS A 262 7.15 -29.36 -12.07
N SER A 263 6.22 -28.53 -12.55
CA SER A 263 6.49 -27.56 -13.62
C SER A 263 5.56 -26.36 -13.57
N ARG A 264 6.04 -25.21 -14.10
CA ARG A 264 5.22 -24.01 -14.34
C ARG A 264 4.02 -24.31 -15.25
N LYS A 265 4.19 -25.16 -16.26
CA LYS A 265 3.14 -25.56 -17.21
C LYS A 265 1.96 -26.20 -16.48
N SER A 266 2.20 -27.05 -15.48
CA SER A 266 1.15 -27.70 -14.69
C SER A 266 0.39 -26.68 -13.83
N VAL A 267 1.09 -25.68 -13.25
CA VAL A 267 0.45 -24.58 -12.50
C VAL A 267 -0.42 -23.74 -13.42
N MET A 268 0.10 -23.36 -14.60
CA MET A 268 -0.68 -22.61 -15.60
C MET A 268 -1.93 -23.36 -16.06
N LYS A 269 -1.79 -24.69 -16.31
CA LYS A 269 -2.96 -25.53 -16.67
C LYS A 269 -4.03 -25.51 -15.56
N PHE A 270 -3.60 -25.61 -14.30
CA PHE A 270 -4.51 -25.53 -13.16
C PHE A 270 -5.20 -24.16 -13.09
N VAL A 271 -4.45 -23.06 -13.15
CA VAL A 271 -5.00 -21.70 -13.07
C VAL A 271 -5.97 -21.45 -14.22
N ASN A 272 -5.62 -21.84 -15.46
CA ASN A 272 -6.47 -21.68 -16.64
C ASN A 272 -7.73 -22.56 -16.62
N SER A 273 -7.80 -23.59 -15.77
CA SER A 273 -8.98 -24.45 -15.61
C SER A 273 -10.02 -23.90 -14.63
N LEU A 274 -9.70 -22.81 -13.92
CA LEU A 274 -10.64 -22.18 -12.99
C LEU A 274 -11.79 -21.55 -13.77
N LYS A 275 -13.03 -21.83 -13.34
CA LYS A 275 -14.24 -21.32 -14.01
C LYS A 275 -14.80 -20.06 -13.36
N LEU A 276 -14.67 -19.93 -12.04
CA LEU A 276 -15.24 -18.81 -11.28
C LEU A 276 -14.25 -17.65 -11.10
N PHE A 277 -12.95 -17.94 -11.13
CA PHE A 277 -11.89 -16.95 -10.92
C PHE A 277 -11.31 -16.53 -12.27
N GLY A 278 -11.42 -15.25 -12.58
CA GLY A 278 -10.76 -14.66 -13.73
C GLY A 278 -9.27 -14.38 -13.46
N HIS A 279 -8.52 -14.16 -14.54
CA HIS A 279 -7.16 -13.62 -14.45
C HIS A 279 -7.24 -12.11 -14.43
N GLY A 280 -6.54 -11.48 -13.49
CA GLY A 280 -6.53 -10.01 -13.38
C GLY A 280 -5.50 -9.52 -12.38
N TYR A 281 -5.32 -8.21 -12.37
CA TYR A 281 -4.56 -7.50 -11.34
C TYR A 281 -5.52 -7.06 -10.24
N SER A 282 -5.26 -7.49 -9.01
CA SER A 282 -6.04 -7.08 -7.84
C SER A 282 -5.51 -5.78 -7.24
#